data_67eb0a9f1c96472d1715a617b7d5788e
#
_entry.id   67eb0a9f1c96472d1715a617b7d5788e
#
_cell.length_a   1.000
_cell.length_b   1.000
_cell.length_c   1.000
_cell.angle_alpha   90.00
_cell.angle_beta   90.00
_cell.angle_gamma   90.00
#
_symmetry.space_group_name_H-M   'P 1'
#
loop_
_entity.id
_entity.type
_entity.pdbx_description
1 polymer ?
#
loop_
_entity_poly.entity_id
_entity_poly.type
_entity_poly.pdbx_seq_one_letter_code
_entity_poly.pdbx_strand_id
1 'polypeptide(L)'
;YLVGIHTTVKYVFDLREADIYWCTADIGWVTGHSYVVYGPLSNGATVLMYEGAPNFPEPDRFWSIIERHRVNVFYTAPTAIRAFIKWGEHWPLKHDLSSLRLLGTVGEPINPEAWIWYRELIGKGRCPIVDTWWQTETGAIMITPLPGATPTKPGSATKPFPGVDADVMTRDGKSVEANLG
;
A
#
# COMPACT_ATOMS: atom_id res chain seq x y z
N TYR A 1 -6.52 -7.77 -17.59
CA TYR A 1 -6.80 -7.28 -16.25
C TYR A 1 -6.35 -8.28 -15.18
N LEU A 2 -6.92 -9.50 -15.12
CA LEU A 2 -6.60 -10.50 -14.09
C LEU A 2 -5.13 -10.87 -14.01
N VAL A 3 -4.43 -11.03 -15.12
CA VAL A 3 -3.00 -11.30 -15.15
C VAL A 3 -2.20 -10.17 -14.51
N GLY A 4 -2.53 -8.92 -14.81
CA GLY A 4 -1.86 -7.75 -14.24
C GLY A 4 -1.99 -7.68 -12.72
N ILE A 5 -3.22 -7.80 -12.18
CA ILE A 5 -3.45 -7.74 -10.75
C ILE A 5 -2.89 -8.96 -10.01
N HIS A 6 -2.97 -10.16 -10.59
CA HIS A 6 -2.34 -11.36 -10.03
C HIS A 6 -0.84 -11.17 -9.88
N THR A 7 -0.18 -10.73 -10.96
CA THR A 7 1.28 -10.55 -11.00
C THR A 7 1.73 -9.46 -10.04
N THR A 8 1.04 -8.32 -10.03
CA THR A 8 1.40 -7.21 -9.12
C THR A 8 1.16 -7.56 -7.66
N VAL A 9 0.07 -8.25 -7.31
CA VAL A 9 -0.13 -8.72 -5.94
C VAL A 9 0.99 -9.66 -5.51
N LYS A 10 1.36 -10.61 -6.36
CA LYS A 10 2.41 -11.57 -6.06
C LYS A 10 3.76 -10.92 -5.77
N TYR A 11 4.21 -10.00 -6.62
CA TYR A 11 5.56 -9.45 -6.55
C TYR A 11 5.65 -8.15 -5.75
N VAL A 12 4.64 -7.28 -5.81
CA VAL A 12 4.65 -6.00 -5.06
C VAL A 12 4.44 -6.22 -3.57
N PHE A 13 3.54 -7.12 -3.21
CA PHE A 13 3.30 -7.44 -1.79
C PHE A 13 4.12 -8.64 -1.30
N ASP A 14 4.93 -9.27 -2.18
CA ASP A 14 5.72 -10.47 -1.82
C ASP A 14 4.87 -11.47 -1.04
N LEU A 15 3.68 -11.76 -1.55
CA LEU A 15 2.66 -12.50 -0.83
C LEU A 15 3.09 -13.94 -0.60
N ARG A 16 2.96 -14.42 0.65
CA ARG A 16 3.32 -15.76 1.10
C ARG A 16 2.06 -16.53 1.48
N GLU A 17 2.11 -17.84 1.41
CA GLU A 17 0.96 -18.72 1.67
C GLU A 17 0.32 -18.50 3.03
N ALA A 18 1.12 -18.21 4.07
CA ALA A 18 0.64 -18.01 5.43
C ALA A 18 0.24 -16.56 5.74
N ASP A 19 0.39 -15.61 4.79
CA ASP A 19 0.10 -14.21 5.05
C ASP A 19 -1.39 -13.94 5.17
N ILE A 20 -1.72 -13.07 6.13
CA ILE A 20 -3.00 -12.39 6.20
C ILE A 20 -2.81 -11.00 5.59
N TYR A 21 -3.46 -10.80 4.46
CA TYR A 21 -3.43 -9.57 3.68
C TYR A 21 -4.65 -8.71 3.99
N TRP A 22 -4.43 -7.43 4.24
CA TRP A 22 -5.50 -6.47 4.46
C TRP A 22 -5.31 -5.21 3.62
N CYS A 23 -6.20 -5.01 2.67
CA CYS A 23 -6.38 -3.74 1.96
C CYS A 23 -7.65 -3.06 2.50
N THR A 24 -7.54 -1.79 2.87
CA THR A 24 -8.65 -1.03 3.48
C THR A 24 -9.52 -0.31 2.47
N ALA A 25 -9.30 -0.53 1.16
CA ALA A 25 -10.10 0.10 0.12
C ALA A 25 -11.54 -0.42 0.12
N ASP A 26 -12.46 0.48 -0.17
CA ASP A 26 -13.86 0.14 -0.38
C ASP A 26 -14.04 -0.70 -1.66
N ILE A 27 -14.84 -1.77 -1.58
CA ILE A 27 -15.12 -2.64 -2.74
C ILE A 27 -15.95 -1.98 -3.84
N GLY A 28 -16.53 -0.81 -3.58
CA GLY A 28 -17.19 0.03 -4.58
C GLY A 28 -16.23 0.76 -5.52
N TRP A 29 -14.92 0.75 -5.23
CA TRP A 29 -13.87 1.35 -6.03
C TRP A 29 -13.00 0.31 -6.72
N VAL A 30 -12.33 0.72 -7.81
CA VAL A 30 -11.44 -0.19 -8.55
C VAL A 30 -10.32 -0.78 -7.68
N THR A 31 -9.81 -0.05 -6.70
CA THR A 31 -8.83 -0.58 -5.74
C THR A 31 -9.39 -1.73 -4.93
N GLY A 32 -10.65 -1.65 -4.53
CA GLY A 32 -11.35 -2.76 -3.89
C GLY A 32 -11.48 -3.96 -4.81
N HIS A 33 -11.89 -3.75 -6.06
CA HIS A 33 -11.97 -4.84 -7.06
C HIS A 33 -10.61 -5.51 -7.26
N SER A 34 -9.57 -4.72 -7.55
CA SER A 34 -8.26 -5.24 -7.93
C SER A 34 -7.49 -5.82 -6.74
N TYR A 35 -7.49 -5.12 -5.60
CA TYR A 35 -6.56 -5.39 -4.49
C TYR A 35 -7.23 -5.78 -3.16
N VAL A 36 -8.57 -5.88 -3.11
CA VAL A 36 -9.27 -6.58 -2.02
C VAL A 36 -9.78 -7.93 -2.50
N VAL A 37 -10.36 -7.97 -3.70
CA VAL A 37 -11.06 -9.18 -4.20
C VAL A 37 -10.18 -9.96 -5.18
N TYR A 38 -10.05 -9.51 -6.44
CA TYR A 38 -9.53 -10.37 -7.50
C TYR A 38 -8.04 -10.68 -7.39
N GLY A 39 -7.21 -9.68 -7.12
CA GLY A 39 -5.76 -9.85 -7.06
C GLY A 39 -5.31 -10.81 -5.96
N PRO A 40 -5.62 -10.53 -4.68
CA PRO A 40 -5.21 -11.42 -3.60
C PRO A 40 -5.87 -12.80 -3.66
N LEU A 41 -7.16 -12.90 -3.97
CA LEU A 41 -7.83 -14.21 -4.07
C LEU A 41 -7.30 -15.06 -5.22
N SER A 42 -6.91 -14.46 -6.35
CA SER A 42 -6.25 -15.18 -7.45
C SER A 42 -4.87 -15.74 -7.07
N ASN A 43 -4.26 -15.20 -6.02
CA ASN A 43 -3.00 -15.68 -5.45
C ASN A 43 -3.22 -16.68 -4.29
N GLY A 44 -4.46 -17.03 -3.96
CA GLY A 44 -4.78 -17.91 -2.83
C GLY A 44 -4.57 -17.29 -1.45
N ALA A 45 -4.52 -15.94 -1.37
CA ALA A 45 -4.26 -15.24 -0.12
C ALA A 45 -5.43 -15.32 0.86
N THR A 46 -5.11 -15.34 2.16
CA THR A 46 -6.10 -15.04 3.20
C THR A 46 -6.33 -13.53 3.25
N VAL A 47 -7.53 -13.10 2.90
CA VAL A 47 -7.91 -11.69 2.84
C VAL A 47 -8.74 -11.31 4.06
N LEU A 48 -8.30 -10.30 4.80
CA LEU A 48 -9.11 -9.67 5.83
C LEU A 48 -9.97 -8.57 5.20
N MET A 49 -11.25 -8.59 5.50
CA MET A 49 -12.19 -7.54 5.14
C MET A 49 -12.81 -6.95 6.40
N TYR A 50 -12.91 -5.64 6.46
CA TYR A 50 -13.49 -4.92 7.59
C TYR A 50 -14.57 -3.95 7.10
N GLU A 51 -15.77 -4.10 7.64
CA GLU A 51 -16.88 -3.18 7.45
C GLU A 51 -17.02 -2.30 8.69
N GLY A 52 -16.66 -1.03 8.55
CA GLY A 52 -16.74 -0.07 9.65
C GLY A 52 -15.79 1.11 9.50
N ALA A 53 -15.95 2.08 10.40
CA ALA A 53 -15.10 3.25 10.43
C ALA A 53 -13.76 2.98 11.14
N PRO A 54 -12.66 3.61 10.70
CA PRO A 54 -11.33 3.37 11.26
C PRO A 54 -11.15 3.90 12.69
N ASN A 55 -12.08 4.72 13.17
CA ASN A 55 -12.05 5.36 14.49
C ASN A 55 -13.24 4.97 15.38
N PHE A 56 -13.92 3.87 15.08
CA PHE A 56 -15.03 3.40 15.91
C PHE A 56 -14.79 1.94 16.37
N PRO A 57 -15.00 1.64 17.68
CA PRO A 57 -15.42 2.55 18.77
C PRO A 57 -14.35 3.55 19.21
N GLU A 58 -13.06 3.27 18.93
CA GLU A 58 -11.91 4.09 19.30
C GLU A 58 -10.95 4.26 18.11
N PRO A 59 -10.09 5.31 18.12
CA PRO A 59 -9.12 5.55 17.03
C PRO A 59 -8.03 4.48 16.87
N ASP A 60 -7.98 3.49 17.74
CA ASP A 60 -7.08 2.34 17.64
C ASP A 60 -7.66 1.17 16.83
N ARG A 61 -8.83 1.33 16.24
CA ARG A 61 -9.58 0.25 15.61
C ARG A 61 -8.75 -0.57 14.62
N PHE A 62 -8.00 0.09 13.76
CA PHE A 62 -7.18 -0.62 12.78
C PHE A 62 -6.02 -1.38 13.43
N TRP A 63 -5.44 -0.82 14.46
CA TRP A 63 -4.33 -1.43 15.18
C TRP A 63 -4.79 -2.65 15.97
N SER A 64 -5.96 -2.59 16.60
CA SER A 64 -6.57 -3.74 17.27
C SER A 64 -6.92 -4.87 16.32
N ILE A 65 -7.35 -4.56 15.09
CA ILE A 65 -7.60 -5.55 14.04
C ILE A 65 -6.28 -6.22 13.60
N ILE A 66 -5.24 -5.44 13.35
CA ILE A 66 -3.92 -5.96 12.97
C ILE A 66 -3.37 -6.90 14.05
N GLU A 67 -3.41 -6.50 15.31
CA GLU A 67 -2.98 -7.32 16.43
C GLU A 67 -3.78 -8.60 16.55
N ARG A 68 -5.12 -8.48 16.60
CA ARG A 68 -6.04 -9.60 16.80
C ARG A 68 -5.93 -10.66 15.71
N HIS A 69 -5.82 -10.21 14.46
CA HIS A 69 -5.82 -11.10 13.29
C HIS A 69 -4.43 -11.38 12.75
N ARG A 70 -3.38 -10.85 13.42
CA ARG A 70 -1.97 -11.06 13.00
C ARG A 70 -1.72 -10.71 11.54
N VAL A 71 -2.24 -9.55 11.10
CA VAL A 71 -2.09 -9.07 9.72
C VAL A 71 -0.61 -8.93 9.36
N ASN A 72 -0.22 -9.43 8.19
CA ASN A 72 1.16 -9.42 7.71
C ASN A 72 1.41 -8.33 6.67
N VAL A 73 0.43 -8.08 5.81
CA VAL A 73 0.50 -7.05 4.77
C VAL A 73 -0.65 -6.07 4.97
N PHE A 74 -0.31 -4.79 5.15
CA PHE A 74 -1.30 -3.73 5.38
C PHE A 74 -1.21 -2.68 4.29
N TYR A 75 -2.27 -2.53 3.50
CA TYR A 75 -2.37 -1.66 2.33
C TYR A 75 -3.50 -0.66 2.50
N THR A 76 -3.17 0.64 2.57
CA THR A 76 -4.13 1.70 2.89
C THR A 76 -3.84 3.01 2.15
N ALA A 77 -4.75 3.97 2.26
CA ALA A 77 -4.60 5.28 1.62
C ALA A 77 -3.81 6.27 2.50
N PRO A 78 -3.00 7.17 1.90
CA PRO A 78 -2.33 8.25 2.62
C PRO A 78 -3.27 9.13 3.44
N THR A 79 -4.50 9.34 2.99
CA THR A 79 -5.54 10.06 3.77
C THR A 79 -5.82 9.37 5.11
N ALA A 80 -5.89 8.03 5.14
CA ALA A 80 -6.05 7.30 6.40
C ALA A 80 -4.82 7.46 7.30
N ILE A 81 -3.60 7.38 6.72
CA ILE A 81 -2.36 7.58 7.48
C ILE A 81 -2.30 8.96 8.12
N ARG A 82 -2.67 10.02 7.38
CA ARG A 82 -2.75 11.39 7.93
C ARG A 82 -3.79 11.51 9.04
N ALA A 83 -4.90 10.80 8.94
CA ALA A 83 -5.89 10.76 10.01
C ALA A 83 -5.33 10.07 11.26
N PHE A 84 -4.61 8.96 11.12
CA PHE A 84 -3.96 8.27 12.24
C PHE A 84 -2.93 9.15 12.95
N ILE A 85 -2.11 9.88 12.19
CA ILE A 85 -1.16 10.87 12.74
C ILE A 85 -1.91 11.91 13.58
N LYS A 86 -3.00 12.46 13.04
CA LYS A 86 -3.82 13.48 13.72
C LYS A 86 -4.47 12.96 15.00
N TRP A 87 -4.87 11.69 15.05
CA TRP A 87 -5.47 11.09 16.24
C TRP A 87 -4.45 10.81 17.34
N GLY A 88 -3.18 10.65 16.99
CA GLY A 88 -2.08 10.55 17.92
C GLY A 88 -1.40 9.17 17.96
N GLU A 89 -0.12 9.23 18.23
CA GLU A 89 0.78 8.05 18.22
C GLU A 89 0.49 7.06 19.36
N HIS A 90 -0.10 7.51 20.45
CA HIS A 90 -0.44 6.65 21.57
C HIS A 90 -1.42 5.53 21.21
N TRP A 91 -2.21 5.69 20.13
CA TRP A 91 -3.15 4.67 19.69
C TRP A 91 -2.45 3.43 19.12
N PRO A 92 -1.59 3.51 18.09
CA PRO A 92 -0.86 2.34 17.60
C PRO A 92 0.11 1.77 18.62
N LEU A 93 0.65 2.57 19.54
CA LEU A 93 1.60 2.10 20.56
C LEU A 93 0.98 1.19 21.61
N LYS A 94 -0.34 1.12 21.72
CA LYS A 94 -1.05 0.19 22.62
C LYS A 94 -1.11 -1.24 22.09
N HIS A 95 -0.76 -1.46 20.82
CA HIS A 95 -0.99 -2.72 20.12
C HIS A 95 0.30 -3.39 19.66
N ASP A 96 0.29 -4.72 19.62
CA ASP A 96 1.36 -5.52 19.03
C ASP A 96 1.20 -5.57 17.50
N LEU A 97 1.98 -4.77 16.80
CA LEU A 97 2.05 -4.74 15.34
C LEU A 97 3.20 -5.59 14.77
N SER A 98 3.78 -6.48 15.57
CA SER A 98 4.95 -7.29 15.18
C SER A 98 4.67 -8.26 14.04
N SER A 99 3.42 -8.61 13.79
CA SER A 99 3.01 -9.44 12.65
C SER A 99 3.19 -8.75 11.29
N LEU A 100 3.13 -7.42 11.24
CA LEU A 100 3.35 -6.68 10.00
C LEU A 100 4.75 -6.94 9.45
N ARG A 101 4.85 -7.27 8.17
CA ARG A 101 6.10 -7.43 7.43
C ARG A 101 6.21 -6.52 6.21
N LEU A 102 5.09 -6.02 5.70
CA LEU A 102 5.04 -5.12 4.55
C LEU A 102 3.88 -4.13 4.70
N LEU A 103 4.16 -2.89 4.35
CA LEU A 103 3.20 -1.80 4.32
C LEU A 103 3.03 -1.31 2.88
N GLY A 104 1.84 -0.85 2.53
CA GLY A 104 1.59 -0.28 1.21
C GLY A 104 0.70 0.95 1.26
N THR A 105 0.82 1.79 0.23
CA THR A 105 0.01 3.00 0.05
C THR A 105 -0.56 3.07 -1.36
N VAL A 106 -1.78 3.61 -1.47
CA VAL A 106 -2.54 3.66 -2.72
C VAL A 106 -3.53 4.83 -2.75
N GLY A 107 -3.82 5.28 -3.96
CA GLY A 107 -4.94 6.15 -4.28
C GLY A 107 -4.58 7.63 -4.40
N GLU A 108 -3.50 8.06 -3.80
CA GLU A 108 -2.97 9.42 -3.89
C GLU A 108 -1.48 9.46 -3.53
N PRO A 109 -0.73 10.51 -3.90
CA PRO A 109 0.64 10.69 -3.45
C PRO A 109 0.71 10.80 -1.92
N ILE A 110 1.68 10.11 -1.32
CA ILE A 110 1.98 10.26 0.10
C ILE A 110 3.09 11.29 0.30
N ASN A 111 2.88 12.23 1.22
CA ASN A 111 3.94 13.19 1.57
C ASN A 111 5.04 12.51 2.40
N PRO A 112 6.30 12.98 2.30
CA PRO A 112 7.44 12.35 2.99
C PRO A 112 7.26 12.16 4.48
N GLU A 113 6.67 13.12 5.20
CA GLU A 113 6.46 13.04 6.64
C GLU A 113 5.52 11.90 7.03
N ALA A 114 4.41 11.74 6.30
CA ALA A 114 3.46 10.65 6.53
C ALA A 114 4.08 9.29 6.18
N TRP A 115 4.90 9.22 5.13
CA TRP A 115 5.63 8.02 4.76
C TRP A 115 6.65 7.62 5.85
N ILE A 116 7.42 8.59 6.38
CA ILE A 116 8.40 8.34 7.45
C ILE A 116 7.67 7.87 8.73
N TRP A 117 6.59 8.57 9.11
CA TRP A 117 5.78 8.17 10.26
C TRP A 117 5.27 6.72 10.12
N TYR A 118 4.75 6.39 8.95
CA TYR A 118 4.21 5.05 8.66
C TYR A 118 5.30 3.98 8.75
N ARG A 119 6.50 4.28 8.21
CA ARG A 119 7.65 3.39 8.29
C ARG A 119 8.15 3.19 9.72
N GLU A 120 8.38 4.29 10.43
CA GLU A 120 9.04 4.24 11.74
C GLU A 120 8.09 3.78 12.86
N LEU A 121 6.88 4.30 12.90
CA LEU A 121 5.96 3.99 13.99
C LEU A 121 5.19 2.68 13.75
N ILE A 122 4.62 2.49 12.59
CA ILE A 122 3.81 1.30 12.26
C ILE A 122 4.71 0.14 11.82
N GLY A 123 5.61 0.40 10.90
CA GLY A 123 6.56 -0.59 10.37
C GLY A 123 7.74 -0.89 11.28
N LYS A 124 7.95 -0.10 12.35
CA LYS A 124 9.10 -0.21 13.27
C LYS A 124 10.46 -0.20 12.54
N GLY A 125 10.56 0.56 11.44
CA GLY A 125 11.75 0.64 10.61
C GLY A 125 12.09 -0.63 9.81
N ARG A 126 11.42 -1.76 10.07
CA ARG A 126 11.71 -3.08 9.46
C ARG A 126 10.83 -3.43 8.27
N CYS A 127 9.61 -2.89 8.21
CA CYS A 127 8.70 -3.15 7.10
C CYS A 127 9.05 -2.26 5.90
N PRO A 128 9.30 -2.81 4.71
CA PRO A 128 9.35 -2.01 3.51
C PRO A 128 7.97 -1.39 3.24
N ILE A 129 7.98 -0.19 2.64
CA ILE A 129 6.76 0.45 2.14
C ILE A 129 6.75 0.35 0.62
N VAL A 130 5.70 -0.21 0.06
CA VAL A 130 5.40 -0.15 -1.36
C VAL A 130 4.38 0.97 -1.59
N ASP A 131 4.88 2.11 -2.08
CA ASP A 131 4.05 3.22 -2.53
C ASP A 131 3.68 2.93 -3.98
N THR A 132 2.39 2.80 -4.28
CA THR A 132 1.92 2.29 -5.57
C THR A 132 1.22 3.37 -6.37
N TRP A 133 1.65 3.55 -7.61
CA TRP A 133 0.95 4.37 -8.58
C TRP A 133 0.30 3.53 -9.66
N TRP A 134 -0.98 3.76 -9.88
CA TRP A 134 -1.78 3.15 -10.94
C TRP A 134 -3.12 3.89 -11.05
N GLN A 135 -3.91 3.54 -12.05
CA GLN A 135 -5.19 4.17 -12.34
C GLN A 135 -6.25 3.10 -12.64
N THR A 136 -7.51 3.49 -12.60
CA THR A 136 -8.63 2.65 -13.08
C THR A 136 -8.37 2.17 -14.50
N GLU A 137 -7.86 3.07 -15.35
CA GLU A 137 -7.56 2.84 -16.76
C GLU A 137 -6.42 1.85 -16.99
N THR A 138 -5.47 1.76 -16.09
CA THR A 138 -4.37 0.78 -16.16
C THR A 138 -4.75 -0.58 -15.57
N GLY A 139 -5.73 -0.59 -14.68
CA GLY A 139 -6.27 -1.79 -14.04
C GLY A 139 -5.38 -2.47 -13.02
N ALA A 140 -4.07 -2.18 -13.02
CA ALA A 140 -3.09 -2.74 -12.11
C ALA A 140 -1.96 -1.75 -11.81
N ILE A 141 -1.15 -2.02 -10.79
CA ILE A 141 0.00 -1.22 -10.38
C ILE A 141 1.00 -1.10 -11.54
N MET A 142 1.41 0.14 -11.83
CA MET A 142 2.34 0.47 -12.90
C MET A 142 3.70 0.93 -12.39
N ILE A 143 3.73 1.71 -11.31
CA ILE A 143 4.96 2.25 -10.71
C ILE A 143 4.95 1.95 -9.22
N THR A 144 6.02 1.32 -8.72
CA THR A 144 6.13 0.91 -7.32
C THR A 144 7.52 0.38 -7.02
N PRO A 145 8.04 0.50 -5.78
CA PRO A 145 9.21 -0.28 -5.40
C PRO A 145 8.86 -1.77 -5.25
N LEU A 146 9.80 -2.63 -5.57
CA LEU A 146 9.73 -4.06 -5.27
C LEU A 146 10.48 -4.36 -3.96
N PRO A 147 9.86 -5.06 -2.99
CA PRO A 147 10.51 -5.39 -1.73
C PRO A 147 11.84 -6.11 -1.92
N GLY A 148 12.88 -5.63 -1.25
CA GLY A 148 14.22 -6.21 -1.33
C GLY A 148 14.99 -5.94 -2.62
N ALA A 149 14.35 -5.42 -3.67
CA ALA A 149 14.99 -5.18 -4.98
C ALA A 149 15.13 -3.69 -5.32
N THR A 150 14.23 -2.84 -4.82
CA THR A 150 14.22 -1.41 -5.13
C THR A 150 14.44 -0.58 -3.86
N PRO A 151 15.45 0.30 -3.82
CA PRO A 151 15.56 1.29 -2.75
C PRO A 151 14.33 2.18 -2.70
N THR A 152 13.75 2.35 -1.52
CA THR A 152 12.58 3.20 -1.31
C THR A 152 12.98 4.65 -1.06
N LYS A 153 12.11 5.57 -1.45
CA LYS A 153 12.27 7.01 -1.23
C LYS A 153 10.95 7.57 -0.69
N PRO A 154 10.96 8.27 0.45
CA PRO A 154 9.75 8.90 0.97
C PRO A 154 9.06 9.79 -0.06
N GLY A 155 7.76 9.57 -0.27
CA GLY A 155 6.96 10.34 -1.21
C GLY A 155 7.15 9.97 -2.69
N SER A 156 7.69 8.79 -2.99
CA SER A 156 7.92 8.35 -4.37
C SER A 156 7.53 6.89 -4.59
N ALA A 157 6.76 6.63 -5.64
CA ALA A 157 6.48 5.28 -6.14
C ALA A 157 7.70 4.65 -6.86
N THR A 158 8.78 5.38 -7.02
CA THR A 158 10.13 4.99 -7.43
C THR A 158 10.29 4.59 -8.90
N LYS A 159 9.99 3.34 -9.28
CA LYS A 159 10.32 2.79 -10.61
C LYS A 159 9.13 2.11 -11.28
N PRO A 160 9.07 2.13 -12.60
CA PRO A 160 8.11 1.31 -13.34
C PRO A 160 8.22 -0.17 -12.95
N PHE A 161 7.07 -0.83 -12.85
CA PHE A 161 7.01 -2.28 -12.68
C PHE A 161 7.57 -2.97 -13.92
N PRO A 162 8.23 -4.14 -13.80
CA PRO A 162 8.76 -4.86 -14.96
C PRO A 162 7.73 -5.06 -16.06
N GLY A 163 8.07 -4.63 -17.28
CA GLY A 163 7.19 -4.66 -18.44
C GLY A 163 6.37 -3.36 -18.66
N VAL A 164 6.50 -2.38 -17.77
CA VAL A 164 5.92 -1.04 -17.95
C VAL A 164 6.99 -0.09 -18.46
N ASP A 165 6.71 0.56 -19.57
CA ASP A 165 7.51 1.66 -20.11
C ASP A 165 6.83 2.98 -19.70
N ALA A 166 7.49 3.74 -18.82
CA ALA A 166 6.98 5.00 -18.29
C ALA A 166 7.95 6.15 -18.58
N ASP A 167 7.41 7.25 -19.08
CA ASP A 167 8.17 8.44 -19.41
C ASP A 167 7.44 9.72 -18.94
N VAL A 168 8.20 10.75 -18.63
CA VAL A 168 7.70 12.09 -18.37
C VAL A 168 7.80 12.90 -19.64
N MET A 169 6.66 13.38 -20.11
CA MET A 169 6.59 14.07 -21.40
C MET A 169 6.15 15.53 -21.25
N THR A 170 6.69 16.38 -22.11
CA THR A 170 6.20 17.74 -22.31
C THR A 170 4.80 17.72 -22.97
N ARG A 171 4.11 18.86 -22.98
CA ARG A 171 2.79 18.98 -23.65
C ARG A 171 2.82 18.70 -25.15
N ASP A 172 3.97 18.92 -25.81
CA ASP A 172 4.20 18.65 -27.23
C ASP A 172 4.74 17.23 -27.50
N GLY A 173 4.73 16.36 -26.50
CA GLY A 173 5.02 14.93 -26.65
C GLY A 173 6.51 14.59 -26.72
N LYS A 174 7.39 15.43 -26.20
CA LYS A 174 8.83 15.14 -26.10
C LYS A 174 9.18 14.64 -24.70
N SER A 175 10.05 13.64 -24.63
CA SER A 175 10.60 13.16 -23.37
C SER A 175 11.33 14.29 -22.63
N VAL A 176 11.18 14.35 -21.31
CA VAL A 176 11.84 15.31 -20.44
C VAL A 176 13.11 14.68 -19.90
N GLU A 177 14.25 15.38 -20.03
CA GLU A 177 15.50 14.92 -19.44
C GLU A 177 15.41 14.86 -17.91
N ALA A 178 16.14 13.89 -17.31
CA ALA A 178 16.17 13.73 -15.86
C ALA A 178 16.60 15.04 -15.15
N ASN A 179 15.88 15.40 -14.09
CA ASN A 179 16.06 16.61 -13.28
C ASN A 179 15.65 17.94 -13.95
N LEU A 180 14.96 17.89 -15.07
CA LEU A 180 14.30 19.03 -15.68
C LEU A 180 12.78 18.87 -15.47
N GLY A 181 12.24 19.46 -14.40
CA GLY A 181 10.83 19.40 -14.06
C GLY A 181 10.38 20.68 -13.38
#